data_c91d009ca2ecd51967489441f294ca4d
#
_entry.id   c91d009ca2ecd51967489441f294ca4d
#
_cell.length_a   1.000
_cell.length_b   1.000
_cell.length_c   1.000
_cell.angle_alpha   90.00
_cell.angle_beta   90.00
_cell.angle_gamma   90.00
#
_symmetry.space_group_name_H-M   'P 1'
#
loop_
_entity.id
_entity.type
_entity.pdbx_description
1 polymer ?
#
loop_
_entity_poly.entity_id
_entity_poly.type
_entity_poly.pdbx_seq_one_letter_code
_entity_poly.pdbx_strand_id
1 'polypeptide(L)'
;MGNNLNDIEQKTIEVKREELEKLMHSLNNIDFAMAIAFFSFLGKKRKIENIPAVMHSFEVGNIVSHFTENVDVISAGLLHDTLEDTKVTYDEIKGQFNDYVAELVKTVTEEKIEGLDPSITWHLRKERMIEVANTTKDINVKYILLADKLSNIRSLHSSFSKYGKGIWEYLNEEDPTEQCWYYKNMLKALEELSDTYEYEELSRLISLVFKEQIDKTI
;
A
#
# COMPACT_ATOMS: atom_id res chain seq x y z
N MET A 1 11.64 35.30 -37.79
CA MET A 1 10.86 35.61 -36.59
C MET A 1 10.35 34.35 -35.84
N GLY A 2 10.56 33.11 -36.37
CA GLY A 2 10.10 31.89 -35.74
C GLY A 2 10.95 31.31 -34.60
N ASN A 3 12.25 31.69 -34.52
CA ASN A 3 13.17 31.10 -33.53
C ASN A 3 13.02 31.69 -32.11
N ASN A 4 12.42 32.84 -31.96
CA ASN A 4 12.38 33.55 -30.68
C ASN A 4 11.27 33.03 -29.72
N LEU A 5 10.18 32.48 -30.25
CA LEU A 5 9.09 31.92 -29.45
C LEU A 5 9.46 30.58 -28.86
N ASN A 6 10.12 29.71 -29.63
CA ASN A 6 10.58 28.41 -29.18
C ASN A 6 11.68 28.52 -28.11
N ASP A 7 12.57 29.51 -28.23
CA ASP A 7 13.60 29.80 -27.20
C ASP A 7 13.00 30.32 -25.89
N ILE A 8 11.94 31.13 -25.96
CA ILE A 8 11.24 31.64 -24.77
C ILE A 8 10.48 30.52 -24.07
N GLU A 9 9.80 29.67 -24.85
CA GLU A 9 9.08 28.49 -24.30
C GLU A 9 10.06 27.52 -23.64
N GLN A 10 11.18 27.19 -24.27
CA GLN A 10 12.21 26.33 -23.70
C GLN A 10 12.82 26.89 -22.43
N LYS A 11 13.18 28.18 -22.39
CA LYS A 11 13.66 28.85 -21.16
C LYS A 11 12.63 28.86 -20.06
N THR A 12 11.36 29.07 -20.38
CA THR A 12 10.27 29.05 -19.39
C THR A 12 10.09 27.66 -18.79
N ILE A 13 10.19 26.60 -19.61
CA ILE A 13 10.14 25.22 -19.14
C ILE A 13 11.32 24.91 -18.24
N GLU A 14 12.53 25.36 -18.61
CA GLU A 14 13.76 25.12 -17.84
C GLU A 14 13.74 25.82 -16.47
N VAL A 15 13.28 27.08 -16.40
CA VAL A 15 13.09 27.81 -15.14
C VAL A 15 12.06 27.12 -14.25
N LYS A 16 10.92 26.68 -14.80
CA LYS A 16 9.90 25.93 -14.05
C LYS A 16 10.41 24.60 -13.54
N ARG A 17 11.29 23.92 -14.30
CA ARG A 17 11.93 22.68 -13.88
C ARG A 17 12.90 22.92 -12.72
N GLU A 18 13.74 23.95 -12.79
CA GLU A 18 14.65 24.31 -11.69
C GLU A 18 13.91 24.70 -10.41
N GLU A 19 12.81 25.45 -10.55
CA GLU A 19 11.96 25.81 -9.40
C GLU A 19 11.31 24.58 -8.77
N LEU A 20 10.82 23.63 -9.59
CA LEU A 20 10.27 22.37 -9.12
C LEU A 20 11.32 21.51 -8.43
N GLU A 21 12.53 21.40 -9.00
CA GLU A 21 13.65 20.69 -8.39
C GLU A 21 14.04 21.30 -7.04
N LYS A 22 14.11 22.62 -6.92
CA LYS A 22 14.37 23.32 -5.65
C LYS A 22 13.26 23.06 -4.62
N LEU A 23 12.01 23.06 -5.05
CA LEU A 23 10.87 22.74 -4.18
C LEU A 23 10.97 21.30 -3.69
N MET A 24 11.24 20.34 -4.59
CA MET A 24 11.39 18.93 -4.24
C MET A 24 12.53 18.70 -3.22
N HIS A 25 13.65 19.41 -3.35
CA HIS A 25 14.75 19.34 -2.38
C HIS A 25 14.43 20.00 -1.03
N SER A 26 13.41 20.83 -0.95
CA SER A 26 12.96 21.45 0.30
C SER A 26 11.94 20.61 1.07
N LEU A 27 11.37 19.56 0.45
CA LEU A 27 10.44 18.67 1.10
C LEU A 27 11.17 17.79 2.11
N ASN A 28 10.54 17.54 3.25
CA ASN A 28 10.98 16.46 4.13
C ASN A 28 10.66 15.09 3.49
N ASN A 29 11.23 14.03 4.04
CA ASN A 29 11.08 12.68 3.46
C ASN A 29 9.62 12.22 3.36
N ILE A 30 8.76 12.61 4.30
CA ILE A 30 7.33 12.24 4.29
C ILE A 30 6.62 12.97 3.15
N ASP A 31 6.79 14.31 3.02
CA ASP A 31 6.19 15.10 1.96
C ASP A 31 6.64 14.60 0.58
N PHE A 32 7.92 14.21 0.49
CA PHE A 32 8.49 13.68 -0.75
C PHE A 32 7.91 12.29 -1.08
N ALA A 33 7.76 11.40 -0.09
CA ALA A 33 7.10 10.11 -0.27
C ALA A 33 5.62 10.27 -0.69
N MET A 34 4.90 11.24 -0.10
CA MET A 34 3.54 11.58 -0.51
C MET A 34 3.48 12.05 -1.96
N ALA A 35 4.42 12.89 -2.39
CA ALA A 35 4.50 13.36 -3.78
C ALA A 35 4.78 12.20 -4.75
N ILE A 36 5.75 11.33 -4.44
CA ILE A 36 6.05 10.14 -5.26
C ILE A 36 4.81 9.24 -5.36
N ALA A 37 4.17 8.90 -4.24
CA ALA A 37 2.96 8.09 -4.23
C ALA A 37 1.87 8.72 -5.11
N PHE A 38 1.60 10.03 -4.93
CA PHE A 38 0.60 10.74 -5.71
C PHE A 38 0.85 10.65 -7.21
N PHE A 39 2.05 10.96 -7.67
CA PHE A 39 2.37 10.96 -9.11
C PHE A 39 2.42 9.54 -9.68
N SER A 40 2.87 8.56 -8.91
CA SER A 40 2.98 7.17 -9.35
C SER A 40 1.61 6.50 -9.53
N PHE A 41 0.64 6.87 -8.71
CA PHE A 41 -0.74 6.37 -8.79
C PHE A 41 -1.68 7.28 -9.60
N LEU A 42 -1.17 8.33 -10.25
CA LEU A 42 -1.99 9.27 -10.99
C LEU A 42 -2.84 8.56 -12.06
N GLY A 43 -4.16 8.79 -12.02
CA GLY A 43 -5.12 8.15 -12.92
C GLY A 43 -5.53 6.73 -12.56
N LYS A 44 -4.88 6.08 -11.59
CA LYS A 44 -5.28 4.76 -11.09
C LYS A 44 -6.39 4.87 -10.06
N LYS A 45 -7.27 3.89 -10.03
CA LYS A 45 -8.42 3.84 -9.12
C LYS A 45 -8.49 2.51 -8.37
N ARG A 46 -9.03 2.56 -7.15
CA ARG A 46 -9.42 1.38 -6.38
C ARG A 46 -10.54 0.62 -7.12
N LYS A 47 -10.47 -0.71 -7.14
CA LYS A 47 -11.39 -1.56 -7.93
C LYS A 47 -12.86 -1.44 -7.52
N ILE A 48 -13.14 -1.44 -6.22
CA ILE A 48 -14.52 -1.45 -5.71
C ILE A 48 -15.05 -0.02 -5.56
N GLU A 49 -14.27 0.84 -4.90
CA GLU A 49 -14.73 2.18 -4.49
C GLU A 49 -14.65 3.21 -5.62
N ASN A 50 -13.89 2.92 -6.67
CA ASN A 50 -13.66 3.83 -7.82
C ASN A 50 -13.07 5.21 -7.45
N ILE A 51 -12.42 5.32 -6.27
CA ILE A 51 -11.69 6.50 -5.83
C ILE A 51 -10.22 6.42 -6.25
N PRO A 52 -9.45 7.54 -6.23
CA PRO A 52 -8.01 7.50 -6.54
C PRO A 52 -7.26 6.49 -5.68
N ALA A 53 -6.43 5.64 -6.31
CA ALA A 53 -5.69 4.57 -5.61
C ALA A 53 -4.73 5.12 -4.55
N VAL A 54 -4.15 6.32 -4.76
CA VAL A 54 -3.25 6.99 -3.82
C VAL A 54 -3.87 7.24 -2.43
N MET A 55 -5.21 7.29 -2.33
CA MET A 55 -5.88 7.44 -1.03
C MET A 55 -5.55 6.31 -0.07
N HIS A 56 -5.36 5.09 -0.59
CA HIS A 56 -4.88 3.95 0.19
C HIS A 56 -3.46 4.16 0.71
N SER A 57 -2.53 4.58 -0.14
CA SER A 57 -1.15 4.88 0.25
C SER A 57 -1.09 5.93 1.37
N PHE A 58 -1.91 6.97 1.28
CA PHE A 58 -1.98 8.02 2.31
C PHE A 58 -2.59 7.49 3.62
N GLU A 59 -3.63 6.66 3.55
CA GLU A 59 -4.20 6.02 4.74
C GLU A 59 -3.18 5.10 5.42
N VAL A 60 -2.45 4.28 4.65
CA VAL A 60 -1.41 3.40 5.20
C VAL A 60 -0.31 4.21 5.87
N GLY A 61 0.22 5.25 5.23
CA GLY A 61 1.22 6.14 5.84
C GLY A 61 0.71 6.80 7.12
N ASN A 62 -0.55 7.24 7.15
CA ASN A 62 -1.18 7.80 8.34
C ASN A 62 -1.30 6.77 9.48
N ILE A 63 -1.74 5.54 9.20
CA ILE A 63 -1.83 4.46 10.20
C ILE A 63 -0.44 4.12 10.74
N VAL A 64 0.59 4.01 9.87
CA VAL A 64 1.98 3.76 10.30
C VAL A 64 2.46 4.84 11.27
N SER A 65 2.08 6.12 11.07
CA SER A 65 2.46 7.22 11.97
C SER A 65 1.89 7.10 13.39
N HIS A 66 0.89 6.24 13.62
CA HIS A 66 0.40 5.95 14.97
C HIS A 66 1.35 5.04 15.76
N PHE A 67 2.17 4.24 15.07
CA PHE A 67 3.13 3.32 15.70
C PHE A 67 4.50 3.94 15.93
N THR A 68 4.90 4.91 15.09
CA THR A 68 6.27 5.43 15.11
C THR A 68 6.35 6.86 14.55
N GLU A 69 7.31 7.63 15.09
CA GLU A 69 7.71 8.93 14.55
C GLU A 69 8.87 8.82 13.53
N ASN A 70 9.34 7.59 13.25
CA ASN A 70 10.43 7.39 12.30
C ASN A 70 9.97 7.71 10.87
N VAL A 71 10.49 8.81 10.32
CA VAL A 71 10.14 9.31 8.99
C VAL A 71 10.41 8.29 7.87
N ASP A 72 11.42 7.44 8.02
CA ASP A 72 11.74 6.40 7.04
C ASP A 72 10.64 5.33 6.98
N VAL A 73 10.12 4.92 8.14
CA VAL A 73 9.07 3.91 8.25
C VAL A 73 7.73 4.46 7.73
N ILE A 74 7.41 5.72 8.06
CA ILE A 74 6.21 6.39 7.53
C ILE A 74 6.30 6.54 6.01
N SER A 75 7.48 6.94 5.50
CA SER A 75 7.74 7.04 4.05
C SER A 75 7.59 5.68 3.36
N ALA A 76 8.10 4.60 3.96
CA ALA A 76 7.92 3.26 3.44
C ALA A 76 6.44 2.84 3.42
N GLY A 77 5.66 3.20 4.44
CA GLY A 77 4.21 2.99 4.46
C GLY A 77 3.48 3.72 3.33
N LEU A 78 3.86 4.97 3.05
CA LEU A 78 3.32 5.74 1.91
C LEU A 78 3.67 5.12 0.55
N LEU A 79 4.82 4.46 0.44
CA LEU A 79 5.36 3.90 -0.79
C LEU A 79 5.13 2.39 -0.96
N HIS A 80 4.49 1.71 0.01
CA HIS A 80 4.46 0.24 0.12
C HIS A 80 4.03 -0.49 -1.16
N ASP A 81 3.04 0.04 -1.90
CA ASP A 81 2.51 -0.53 -3.14
C ASP A 81 3.19 -0.01 -4.42
N THR A 82 4.16 0.93 -4.31
CA THR A 82 4.73 1.56 -5.50
C THR A 82 5.55 0.61 -6.36
N LEU A 83 6.30 -0.31 -5.75
CA LEU A 83 7.07 -1.33 -6.48
C LEU A 83 6.16 -2.37 -7.16
N GLU A 84 5.01 -2.69 -6.54
CA GLU A 84 4.09 -3.68 -7.08
C GLU A 84 3.25 -3.14 -8.24
N ASP A 85 2.73 -1.94 -8.07
CA ASP A 85 1.63 -1.43 -8.89
C ASP A 85 2.03 -0.26 -9.79
N THR A 86 3.28 0.23 -9.73
CA THR A 86 3.71 1.36 -10.55
C THR A 86 4.98 1.05 -11.34
N LYS A 87 5.61 2.09 -11.89
CA LYS A 87 6.90 1.99 -12.57
C LYS A 87 8.08 2.38 -11.67
N VAL A 88 7.81 2.73 -10.42
CA VAL A 88 8.85 3.06 -9.44
C VAL A 88 9.68 1.82 -9.17
N THR A 89 11.00 1.98 -9.18
CA THR A 89 11.96 0.90 -8.98
C THR A 89 12.59 0.96 -7.59
N TYR A 90 13.13 -0.17 -7.14
CA TYR A 90 13.89 -0.26 -5.90
C TYR A 90 15.05 0.76 -5.87
N ASP A 91 15.82 0.87 -6.97
CA ASP A 91 16.98 1.77 -7.05
C ASP A 91 16.57 3.25 -6.99
N GLU A 92 15.39 3.61 -7.53
CA GLU A 92 14.84 4.96 -7.38
C GLU A 92 14.50 5.28 -5.94
N ILE A 93 13.80 4.37 -5.22
CA ILE A 93 13.50 4.56 -3.79
C ILE A 93 14.78 4.65 -2.98
N LYS A 94 15.74 3.74 -3.20
CA LYS A 94 17.04 3.75 -2.54
C LYS A 94 17.80 5.06 -2.77
N GLY A 95 17.82 5.55 -4.00
CA GLY A 95 18.54 6.78 -4.38
C GLY A 95 17.89 8.04 -3.84
N GLN A 96 16.58 8.04 -3.68
CA GLN A 96 15.82 9.21 -3.19
C GLN A 96 15.72 9.27 -1.65
N PHE A 97 15.70 8.13 -0.98
CA PHE A 97 15.62 8.03 0.47
C PHE A 97 16.91 7.41 1.05
N ASN A 98 16.91 6.09 1.18
CA ASN A 98 18.06 5.30 1.65
C ASN A 98 17.78 3.80 1.45
N ASP A 99 18.79 2.96 1.79
CA ASP A 99 18.68 1.50 1.71
C ASP A 99 17.54 0.96 2.59
N TYR A 100 17.33 1.54 3.77
CA TYR A 100 16.36 1.04 4.72
C TYR A 100 14.92 1.22 4.22
N VAL A 101 14.57 2.40 3.70
CA VAL A 101 13.24 2.64 3.11
C VAL A 101 13.00 1.69 1.93
N ALA A 102 13.99 1.53 1.05
CA ALA A 102 13.86 0.64 -0.11
C ALA A 102 13.68 -0.84 0.30
N GLU A 103 14.40 -1.31 1.32
CA GLU A 103 14.25 -2.67 1.85
C GLU A 103 12.90 -2.88 2.53
N LEU A 104 12.40 -1.90 3.31
CA LEU A 104 11.06 -1.98 3.90
C LEU A 104 10.00 -2.12 2.82
N VAL A 105 10.00 -1.24 1.80
CA VAL A 105 9.04 -1.29 0.70
C VAL A 105 9.13 -2.62 -0.04
N LYS A 106 10.33 -3.07 -0.38
CA LYS A 106 10.55 -4.36 -1.05
C LYS A 106 10.02 -5.53 -0.22
N THR A 107 10.27 -5.54 1.09
CA THR A 107 9.87 -6.63 1.97
C THR A 107 8.36 -6.79 2.06
N VAL A 108 7.60 -5.68 2.00
CA VAL A 108 6.13 -5.72 2.05
C VAL A 108 5.47 -5.81 0.67
N THR A 109 6.25 -5.77 -0.41
CA THR A 109 5.76 -5.90 -1.80
C THR A 109 5.44 -7.35 -2.13
N GLU A 110 4.25 -7.61 -2.69
CA GLU A 110 3.91 -8.92 -3.24
C GLU A 110 4.55 -9.11 -4.62
N GLU A 111 5.45 -10.07 -4.76
CA GLU A 111 6.07 -10.38 -6.05
C GLU A 111 5.07 -11.05 -6.99
N LYS A 112 4.69 -10.36 -8.06
CA LYS A 112 3.88 -10.93 -9.15
C LYS A 112 4.75 -11.89 -9.98
N ILE A 113 4.18 -13.06 -10.31
CA ILE A 113 4.88 -14.03 -11.17
C ILE A 113 4.64 -13.61 -12.63
N GLU A 114 5.72 -13.25 -13.32
CA GLU A 114 5.64 -12.79 -14.71
C GLU A 114 5.01 -13.84 -15.61
N GLY A 115 4.08 -13.41 -16.47
CA GLY A 115 3.39 -14.27 -17.45
C GLY A 115 2.23 -15.10 -16.88
N LEU A 116 1.94 -15.03 -15.57
CA LEU A 116 0.79 -15.69 -14.96
C LEU A 116 -0.29 -14.68 -14.55
N ASP A 117 -1.55 -15.13 -14.68
CA ASP A 117 -2.67 -14.35 -14.19
C ASP A 117 -2.59 -14.19 -12.66
N PRO A 118 -2.79 -12.97 -12.11
CA PRO A 118 -2.74 -12.72 -10.67
C PRO A 118 -3.72 -13.57 -9.84
N SER A 119 -4.83 -14.01 -10.39
CA SER A 119 -5.79 -14.87 -9.70
C SER A 119 -5.21 -16.28 -9.47
N ILE A 120 -4.51 -16.85 -10.46
CA ILE A 120 -3.90 -18.18 -10.36
C ILE A 120 -2.80 -18.25 -9.29
N THR A 121 -2.07 -17.14 -9.10
CA THR A 121 -0.96 -17.06 -8.17
C THR A 121 -1.33 -16.45 -6.82
N TRP A 122 -2.61 -16.09 -6.64
CA TRP A 122 -3.08 -15.33 -5.48
C TRP A 122 -2.73 -16.04 -4.16
N HIS A 123 -3.15 -17.29 -3.99
CA HIS A 123 -2.93 -18.07 -2.75
C HIS A 123 -1.43 -18.15 -2.40
N LEU A 124 -0.58 -18.51 -3.36
CA LEU A 124 0.87 -18.60 -3.16
C LEU A 124 1.48 -17.26 -2.73
N ARG A 125 1.05 -16.14 -3.33
CA ARG A 125 1.56 -14.82 -2.95
C ARG A 125 1.12 -14.45 -1.53
N LYS A 126 -0.13 -14.78 -1.15
CA LYS A 126 -0.63 -14.55 0.20
C LYS A 126 0.08 -15.41 1.25
N GLU A 127 0.38 -16.68 0.94
CA GLU A 127 1.21 -17.53 1.81
C GLU A 127 2.59 -16.90 2.05
N ARG A 128 3.26 -16.41 1.00
CA ARG A 128 4.56 -15.73 1.13
C ARG A 128 4.48 -14.51 2.03
N MET A 129 3.45 -13.69 1.91
CA MET A 129 3.28 -12.52 2.76
C MET A 129 2.99 -12.87 4.22
N ILE A 130 2.24 -13.95 4.48
CA ILE A 130 2.04 -14.48 5.82
C ILE A 130 3.39 -14.98 6.39
N GLU A 131 4.22 -15.64 5.58
CA GLU A 131 5.55 -16.08 5.98
C GLU A 131 6.46 -14.89 6.33
N VAL A 132 6.46 -13.83 5.51
CA VAL A 132 7.18 -12.58 5.82
C VAL A 132 6.75 -12.02 7.17
N ALA A 133 5.44 -11.90 7.42
CA ALA A 133 4.91 -11.41 8.69
C ALA A 133 5.31 -12.28 9.89
N ASN A 134 5.37 -13.62 9.72
CA ASN A 134 5.76 -14.56 10.78
C ASN A 134 7.26 -14.56 11.07
N THR A 135 8.10 -14.33 10.06
CA THR A 135 9.55 -14.56 10.17
C THR A 135 10.36 -13.28 10.34
N THR A 136 9.80 -12.13 9.95
CA THR A 136 10.49 -10.85 10.10
C THR A 136 10.81 -10.56 11.57
N LYS A 137 12.02 -10.02 11.79
CA LYS A 137 12.45 -9.50 13.09
C LYS A 137 12.35 -7.97 13.18
N ASP A 138 12.07 -7.32 12.06
CA ASP A 138 11.87 -5.88 12.03
C ASP A 138 10.39 -5.57 12.29
N ILE A 139 10.10 -5.01 13.45
CA ILE A 139 8.75 -4.62 13.85
C ILE A 139 8.13 -3.60 12.89
N ASN A 140 8.95 -2.80 12.21
CA ASN A 140 8.47 -1.79 11.26
C ASN A 140 7.84 -2.40 10.01
N VAL A 141 8.30 -3.59 9.59
CA VAL A 141 7.62 -4.38 8.55
C VAL A 141 6.21 -4.76 9.01
N LYS A 142 6.04 -5.18 10.28
CA LYS A 142 4.73 -5.53 10.85
C LYS A 142 3.80 -4.31 10.95
N TYR A 143 4.33 -3.12 11.28
CA TYR A 143 3.54 -1.88 11.28
C TYR A 143 2.96 -1.59 9.88
N ILE A 144 3.78 -1.69 8.83
CA ILE A 144 3.33 -1.45 7.46
C ILE A 144 2.31 -2.51 7.02
N LEU A 145 2.57 -3.80 7.30
CA LEU A 145 1.64 -4.89 6.97
C LEU A 145 0.30 -4.74 7.70
N LEU A 146 0.31 -4.38 8.99
CA LEU A 146 -0.91 -4.13 9.75
C LEU A 146 -1.69 -2.96 9.16
N ALA A 147 -1.00 -1.85 8.88
CA ALA A 147 -1.61 -0.64 8.32
C ALA A 147 -2.26 -0.91 6.96
N ASP A 148 -1.58 -1.65 6.07
CA ASP A 148 -2.12 -2.05 4.78
C ASP A 148 -3.38 -2.93 4.95
N LYS A 149 -3.32 -3.95 5.80
CA LYS A 149 -4.48 -4.84 6.00
C LYS A 149 -5.65 -4.11 6.66
N LEU A 150 -5.38 -3.20 7.59
CA LEU A 150 -6.42 -2.38 8.20
C LEU A 150 -7.08 -1.44 7.19
N SER A 151 -6.31 -0.73 6.35
CA SER A 151 -6.87 0.11 5.29
C SER A 151 -7.71 -0.72 4.30
N ASN A 152 -7.19 -1.89 3.88
CA ASN A 152 -7.91 -2.77 2.97
C ASN A 152 -9.21 -3.32 3.56
N ILE A 153 -9.24 -3.75 4.84
CA ILE A 153 -10.46 -4.28 5.46
C ILE A 153 -11.48 -3.18 5.75
N ARG A 154 -11.05 -1.94 6.04
CA ARG A 154 -11.95 -0.77 6.16
C ARG A 154 -12.70 -0.52 4.85
N SER A 155 -11.96 -0.49 3.74
CA SER A 155 -12.51 -0.36 2.39
C SER A 155 -13.49 -1.51 2.07
N LEU A 156 -13.08 -2.75 2.35
CA LEU A 156 -13.90 -3.93 2.12
C LEU A 156 -15.18 -3.91 2.97
N HIS A 157 -15.10 -3.58 4.26
CA HIS A 157 -16.25 -3.46 5.16
C HIS A 157 -17.24 -2.37 4.70
N SER A 158 -16.73 -1.20 4.33
CA SER A 158 -17.55 -0.10 3.80
C SER A 158 -18.28 -0.51 2.53
N SER A 159 -17.56 -1.14 1.59
CA SER A 159 -18.11 -1.61 0.33
C SER A 159 -19.10 -2.77 0.52
N PHE A 160 -18.79 -3.70 1.43
CA PHE A 160 -19.68 -4.80 1.76
C PHE A 160 -21.02 -4.30 2.37
N SER A 161 -20.94 -3.32 3.25
CA SER A 161 -22.11 -2.68 3.85
C SER A 161 -22.99 -1.98 2.82
N LYS A 162 -22.39 -1.47 1.73
CA LYS A 162 -23.09 -0.72 0.68
C LYS A 162 -23.63 -1.60 -0.45
N TYR A 163 -22.84 -2.60 -0.88
CA TYR A 163 -23.11 -3.39 -2.10
C TYR A 163 -23.42 -4.87 -1.82
N GLY A 164 -23.26 -5.32 -0.57
CA GLY A 164 -23.45 -6.71 -0.19
C GLY A 164 -22.42 -7.67 -0.79
N LYS A 165 -22.81 -8.91 -1.02
CA LYS A 165 -21.92 -9.99 -1.49
C LYS A 165 -21.37 -9.80 -2.90
N GLY A 166 -21.95 -8.93 -3.72
CA GLY A 166 -21.45 -8.64 -5.08
C GLY A 166 -20.05 -8.03 -5.12
N ILE A 167 -19.50 -7.58 -3.97
CA ILE A 167 -18.14 -7.02 -3.94
C ILE A 167 -17.04 -8.05 -4.26
N TRP A 168 -17.28 -9.32 -4.02
CA TRP A 168 -16.29 -10.39 -4.23
C TRP A 168 -15.87 -10.50 -5.69
N GLU A 169 -16.79 -10.25 -6.63
CA GLU A 169 -16.55 -10.27 -8.09
C GLU A 169 -15.53 -9.22 -8.57
N TYR A 170 -15.22 -8.22 -7.75
CA TYR A 170 -14.22 -7.18 -8.07
C TYR A 170 -12.80 -7.53 -7.60
N LEU A 171 -12.65 -8.60 -6.83
CA LEU A 171 -11.35 -9.02 -6.29
C LEU A 171 -10.65 -10.02 -7.21
N ASN A 172 -9.33 -10.16 -7.08
CA ASN A 172 -8.56 -11.16 -7.81
C ASN A 172 -8.84 -12.60 -7.31
N GLU A 173 -9.27 -12.71 -6.04
CA GLU A 173 -9.82 -13.92 -5.44
C GLU A 173 -11.26 -13.63 -5.05
N GLU A 174 -12.19 -14.32 -5.69
CA GLU A 174 -13.63 -14.09 -5.54
C GLU A 174 -14.24 -14.93 -4.40
N ASP A 175 -13.54 -15.97 -3.94
CA ASP A 175 -14.02 -16.78 -2.83
C ASP A 175 -13.80 -16.07 -1.48
N PRO A 176 -14.89 -15.69 -0.79
CA PRO A 176 -14.77 -15.06 0.52
C PRO A 176 -14.14 -15.99 1.58
N THR A 177 -14.10 -17.31 1.36
CA THR A 177 -13.47 -18.27 2.27
C THR A 177 -11.94 -18.12 2.19
N GLU A 178 -11.40 -18.01 0.99
CA GLU A 178 -9.97 -17.75 0.75
C GLU A 178 -9.55 -16.37 1.28
N GLN A 179 -10.38 -15.35 1.05
CA GLN A 179 -10.14 -14.02 1.63
C GLN A 179 -10.14 -14.08 3.17
N CYS A 180 -11.10 -14.77 3.79
CA CYS A 180 -11.17 -14.97 5.23
C CYS A 180 -9.93 -15.71 5.76
N TRP A 181 -9.50 -16.77 5.07
CA TRP A 181 -8.28 -17.51 5.39
C TRP A 181 -7.06 -16.56 5.43
N TYR A 182 -6.88 -15.74 4.42
CA TYR A 182 -5.75 -14.81 4.35
C TYR A 182 -5.76 -13.82 5.51
N TYR A 183 -6.88 -13.13 5.73
CA TYR A 183 -6.98 -12.13 6.80
C TYR A 183 -6.79 -12.74 8.20
N LYS A 184 -7.32 -13.94 8.46
CA LYS A 184 -7.12 -14.65 9.75
C LYS A 184 -5.66 -15.03 9.99
N ASN A 185 -4.98 -15.56 8.98
CA ASN A 185 -3.57 -15.94 9.11
C ASN A 185 -2.67 -14.70 9.22
N MET A 186 -2.96 -13.64 8.51
CA MET A 186 -2.22 -12.38 8.65
C MET A 186 -2.43 -11.77 10.03
N LEU A 187 -3.67 -11.73 10.54
CA LEU A 187 -3.94 -11.25 11.90
C LEU A 187 -3.13 -12.05 12.93
N LYS A 188 -3.08 -13.38 12.82
CA LYS A 188 -2.28 -14.24 13.69
C LYS A 188 -0.78 -13.93 13.59
N ALA A 189 -0.25 -13.75 12.38
CA ALA A 189 1.16 -13.43 12.16
C ALA A 189 1.57 -12.06 12.74
N LEU A 190 0.60 -11.17 12.92
CA LEU A 190 0.76 -9.83 13.50
C LEU A 190 0.40 -9.76 14.99
N GLU A 191 0.23 -10.91 15.69
CA GLU A 191 -0.21 -10.98 17.09
C GLU A 191 0.71 -10.21 18.07
N GLU A 192 1.97 -10.01 17.71
CA GLU A 192 2.90 -9.16 18.48
C GLU A 192 2.39 -7.72 18.65
N LEU A 193 1.48 -7.25 17.80
CA LEU A 193 0.84 -5.93 17.82
C LEU A 193 -0.54 -5.94 18.50
N SER A 194 -0.91 -7.03 19.18
CA SER A 194 -2.26 -7.24 19.75
C SER A 194 -2.69 -6.17 20.78
N ASP A 195 -1.75 -5.48 21.40
CA ASP A 195 -2.03 -4.43 22.38
C ASP A 195 -2.33 -3.05 21.72
N THR A 196 -2.36 -2.99 20.37
CA THR A 196 -2.62 -1.74 19.64
C THR A 196 -4.08 -1.63 19.21
N TYR A 197 -4.58 -0.38 19.17
CA TYR A 197 -5.93 -0.09 18.68
C TYR A 197 -6.17 -0.58 17.24
N GLU A 198 -5.17 -0.42 16.38
CA GLU A 198 -5.19 -0.81 14.97
C GLU A 198 -5.35 -2.33 14.79
N TYR A 199 -4.70 -3.12 15.64
CA TYR A 199 -4.86 -4.57 15.63
C TYR A 199 -6.25 -4.99 16.11
N GLU A 200 -6.75 -4.40 17.20
CA GLU A 200 -8.11 -4.65 17.68
C GLU A 200 -9.15 -4.27 16.63
N GLU A 201 -8.98 -3.14 15.96
CA GLU A 201 -9.86 -2.71 14.88
C GLU A 201 -9.82 -3.69 13.70
N LEU A 202 -8.63 -4.12 13.27
CA LEU A 202 -8.46 -5.12 12.22
C LEU A 202 -9.19 -6.42 12.57
N SER A 203 -8.99 -6.95 13.78
CA SER A 203 -9.65 -8.16 14.29
C SER A 203 -11.18 -8.04 14.28
N ARG A 204 -11.70 -6.90 14.76
CA ARG A 204 -13.14 -6.62 14.77
C ARG A 204 -13.72 -6.55 13.36
N LEU A 205 -13.06 -5.85 12.44
CA LEU A 205 -13.54 -5.72 11.05
C LEU A 205 -13.50 -7.06 10.29
N ILE A 206 -12.47 -7.89 10.51
CA ILE A 206 -12.41 -9.26 9.98
C ILE A 206 -13.64 -10.05 10.43
N SER A 207 -13.98 -9.98 11.72
CA SER A 207 -15.14 -10.68 12.28
C SER A 207 -16.47 -10.20 11.69
N LEU A 208 -16.59 -8.92 11.35
CA LEU A 208 -17.80 -8.36 10.74
C LEU A 208 -17.94 -8.73 9.26
N VAL A 209 -16.85 -8.61 8.49
CA VAL A 209 -16.85 -8.87 7.04
C VAL A 209 -17.02 -10.36 6.74
N PHE A 210 -16.33 -11.22 7.50
CA PHE A 210 -16.28 -12.66 7.26
C PHE A 210 -17.13 -13.48 8.24
N LYS A 211 -18.15 -12.89 8.84
CA LYS A 211 -19.02 -13.57 9.83
C LYS A 211 -19.51 -14.93 9.35
N GLU A 212 -20.04 -15.01 8.11
CA GLU A 212 -20.59 -16.26 7.58
C GLU A 212 -19.52 -17.35 7.37
N GLN A 213 -18.29 -16.99 7.04
CA GLN A 213 -17.19 -17.91 6.86
C GLN A 213 -16.66 -18.43 8.20
N ILE A 214 -16.65 -17.57 9.21
CA ILE A 214 -16.23 -17.91 10.57
C ILE A 214 -17.24 -18.85 11.21
N ASP A 215 -18.54 -18.56 11.11
CA ASP A 215 -19.63 -19.36 11.69
C ASP A 215 -19.72 -20.77 11.09
N LYS A 216 -19.26 -20.98 9.84
CA LYS A 216 -19.22 -22.30 9.19
C LYS A 216 -18.02 -23.17 9.61
N THR A 217 -17.04 -22.58 10.29
CA THR A 217 -15.80 -23.26 10.68
C THR A 217 -15.83 -23.76 12.13
N ILE A 218 -16.90 -23.42 12.87
CA ILE A 218 -17.20 -23.89 14.23
C ILE A 218 -18.20 -25.05 14.16
#